data_57c850c16b8892d955dc35a23fb7f353
#
_entry.id   57c850c16b8892d955dc35a23fb7f353
#
_cell.length_a   1.000
_cell.length_b   1.000
_cell.length_c   1.000
_cell.angle_alpha   90.00
_cell.angle_beta   90.00
_cell.angle_gamma   90.00
#
_symmetry.space_group_name_H-M   'P 1'
#
loop_
_entity.id
_entity.type
_entity.pdbx_description
1 polymer ?
#
loop_
_entity_poly.entity_id
_entity_poly.type
_entity_poly.pdbx_seq_one_letter_code
_entity_poly.pdbx_strand_id
1 'polypeptide(L)'
;ACAINAQEQLGIEKGDFLVIFGAGPIGCMHTRIARGVHKVGTIVMIDINAERLAMSAAAVKPDITIDGSQEDVVAKVMELTNGRGADVIITATPANITQEQALSMAARNGRISFFGGLPKTNPTITCDSNLIHYRQLHIHGANGSAPEHNKRALQYIASGQVPVKDLITRHVKLDDVMTV
;
A
#
# COMPACT_ATOMS: atom_id res chain seq x y z
N ALA A 1 -1.84 13.31 -0.44
CA ALA A 1 -1.59 13.78 0.94
C ALA A 1 -1.64 12.61 1.94
N CYS A 2 -2.78 11.89 2.07
CA CYS A 2 -2.90 10.79 3.06
C CYS A 2 -1.85 9.70 2.87
N ALA A 3 -1.58 9.29 1.64
CA ALA A 3 -0.54 8.31 1.35
C ALA A 3 0.88 8.81 1.72
N ILE A 4 1.14 10.11 1.63
CA ILE A 4 2.40 10.72 2.09
C ILE A 4 2.51 10.60 3.60
N ASN A 5 1.45 11.00 4.34
CA ASN A 5 1.41 10.86 5.79
C ASN A 5 1.76 9.43 6.25
N ALA A 6 1.13 8.43 5.66
CA ALA A 6 1.38 7.03 6.00
C ALA A 6 2.84 6.62 5.72
N GLN A 7 3.37 6.96 4.56
CA GLN A 7 4.73 6.56 4.18
C GLN A 7 5.81 7.27 5.00
N GLU A 8 5.57 8.52 5.41
CA GLU A 8 6.48 9.23 6.31
C GLU A 8 6.54 8.61 7.70
N GLN A 9 5.38 8.15 8.24
CA GLN A 9 5.36 7.44 9.52
C GLN A 9 6.10 6.10 9.48
N LEU A 10 6.11 5.45 8.32
CA LEU A 10 6.81 4.18 8.14
C LEU A 10 8.33 4.32 8.01
N GLY A 11 8.86 5.53 7.82
CA GLY A 11 10.29 5.72 7.62
C GLY A 11 10.83 4.87 6.49
N ILE A 12 10.16 4.88 5.34
CA ILE A 12 10.53 4.04 4.18
C ILE A 12 11.93 4.42 3.68
N GLU A 13 12.77 3.43 3.46
CA GLU A 13 14.15 3.59 3.04
C GLU A 13 14.39 3.12 1.60
N LYS A 14 15.46 3.65 1.01
CA LYS A 14 15.91 3.17 -0.29
C LYS A 14 16.31 1.69 -0.21
N GLY A 15 15.76 0.89 -1.11
CA GLY A 15 16.04 -0.54 -1.17
C GLY A 15 15.10 -1.43 -0.38
N ASP A 16 14.17 -0.87 0.40
CA ASP A 16 13.12 -1.65 1.07
C ASP A 16 12.36 -2.56 0.10
N PHE A 17 11.93 -3.70 0.59
CA PHE A 17 10.94 -4.56 -0.07
C PHE A 17 9.56 -4.18 0.46
N LEU A 18 8.77 -3.51 -0.40
CA LEU A 18 7.47 -2.96 -0.06
C LEU A 18 6.33 -3.82 -0.62
N VAL A 19 5.40 -4.19 0.24
CA VAL A 19 4.13 -4.84 -0.14
C VAL A 19 2.97 -3.87 0.03
N ILE A 20 2.12 -3.76 -0.99
CA ILE A 20 0.90 -2.94 -0.97
C ILE A 20 -0.30 -3.82 -1.24
N PHE A 21 -1.19 -3.95 -0.27
CA PHE A 21 -2.50 -4.55 -0.45
C PHE A 21 -3.48 -3.53 -1.01
N GLY A 22 -4.11 -3.86 -2.10
CA GLY A 22 -5.09 -3.05 -2.81
C GLY A 22 -4.50 -2.36 -4.05
N ALA A 23 -5.05 -2.70 -5.21
CA ALA A 23 -4.72 -2.09 -6.49
C ALA A 23 -5.71 -0.97 -6.88
N GLY A 24 -6.41 -0.39 -5.91
CA GLY A 24 -7.26 0.78 -6.12
C GLY A 24 -6.46 2.08 -6.28
N PRO A 25 -7.14 3.23 -6.42
CA PRO A 25 -6.48 4.53 -6.59
C PRO A 25 -5.46 4.84 -5.48
N ILE A 26 -5.74 4.42 -4.24
CA ILE A 26 -4.84 4.63 -3.09
C ILE A 26 -3.57 3.78 -3.22
N GLY A 27 -3.70 2.49 -3.58
CA GLY A 27 -2.53 1.62 -3.82
C GLY A 27 -1.65 2.15 -4.95
N CYS A 28 -2.27 2.67 -6.03
CA CYS A 28 -1.54 3.34 -7.10
C CYS A 28 -0.76 4.57 -6.60
N MET A 29 -1.36 5.40 -5.74
CA MET A 29 -0.68 6.54 -5.14
C MET A 29 0.48 6.11 -4.26
N HIS A 30 0.31 5.07 -3.42
CA HIS A 30 1.38 4.51 -2.61
C HIS A 30 2.55 4.02 -3.48
N THR A 31 2.27 3.29 -4.56
CA THR A 31 3.28 2.81 -5.51
C THR A 31 4.08 3.97 -6.12
N ARG A 32 3.39 5.02 -6.59
CA ARG A 32 4.02 6.20 -7.20
C ARG A 32 4.91 6.97 -6.23
N ILE A 33 4.45 7.17 -5.00
CA ILE A 33 5.22 7.86 -3.95
C ILE A 33 6.43 7.02 -3.56
N ALA A 34 6.25 5.73 -3.30
CA ALA A 34 7.33 4.82 -2.94
C ALA A 34 8.43 4.80 -4.00
N ARG A 35 8.06 4.75 -5.28
CA ARG A 35 9.00 4.77 -6.40
C ARG A 35 9.65 6.14 -6.59
N GLY A 36 8.82 7.20 -6.63
CA GLY A 36 9.25 8.56 -6.97
C GLY A 36 10.04 9.25 -5.86
N VAL A 37 9.60 9.07 -4.62
CA VAL A 37 10.14 9.78 -3.45
C VAL A 37 11.17 8.94 -2.71
N HIS A 38 10.79 7.73 -2.26
CA HIS A 38 11.63 6.90 -1.38
C HIS A 38 12.63 6.02 -2.13
N LYS A 39 12.45 5.80 -3.44
CA LYS A 39 13.33 4.97 -4.25
C LYS A 39 13.42 3.52 -3.74
N VAL A 40 12.27 2.99 -3.37
CA VAL A 40 12.11 1.62 -2.85
C VAL A 40 12.71 0.59 -3.83
N GLY A 41 13.30 -0.46 -3.32
CA GLY A 41 13.96 -1.51 -4.11
C GLY A 41 12.97 -2.35 -4.91
N THR A 42 12.02 -2.96 -4.23
CA THR A 42 11.00 -3.82 -4.84
C THR A 42 9.61 -3.42 -4.34
N ILE A 43 8.65 -3.32 -5.24
CA ILE A 43 7.24 -3.06 -4.93
C ILE A 43 6.39 -4.23 -5.40
N VAL A 44 5.72 -4.88 -4.46
CA VAL A 44 4.71 -5.91 -4.72
C VAL A 44 3.34 -5.31 -4.54
N MET A 45 2.46 -5.46 -5.53
CA MET A 45 1.06 -5.04 -5.47
C MET A 45 0.16 -6.26 -5.43
N ILE A 46 -0.77 -6.30 -4.50
CA ILE A 46 -1.68 -7.42 -4.26
C ILE A 46 -3.12 -6.96 -4.35
N ASP A 47 -3.95 -7.67 -5.10
CA ASP A 47 -5.39 -7.48 -5.10
C ASP A 47 -6.10 -8.81 -5.39
N ILE A 48 -7.35 -8.94 -4.96
CA ILE A 48 -8.21 -10.10 -5.27
C ILE A 48 -9.00 -9.94 -6.57
N ASN A 49 -8.99 -8.75 -7.16
CA ASN A 49 -9.63 -8.47 -8.45
C ASN A 49 -8.54 -8.39 -9.52
N ALA A 50 -8.43 -9.44 -10.33
CA ALA A 50 -7.40 -9.59 -11.36
C ALA A 50 -7.45 -8.47 -12.42
N GLU A 51 -8.64 -8.02 -12.84
CA GLU A 51 -8.77 -6.94 -13.81
C GLU A 51 -8.26 -5.60 -13.27
N ARG A 52 -8.67 -5.24 -12.04
CA ARG A 52 -8.17 -4.05 -11.34
C ARG A 52 -6.67 -4.11 -11.14
N LEU A 53 -6.13 -5.28 -10.75
CA LEU A 53 -4.70 -5.50 -10.56
C LEU A 53 -3.95 -5.26 -11.88
N ALA A 54 -4.40 -5.85 -12.98
CA ALA A 54 -3.79 -5.69 -14.29
C ALA A 54 -3.82 -4.24 -14.78
N MET A 55 -4.97 -3.55 -14.66
CA MET A 55 -5.13 -2.15 -15.04
C MET A 55 -4.18 -1.24 -14.23
N SER A 56 -4.12 -1.43 -12.93
CA SER A 56 -3.28 -0.63 -12.05
C SER A 56 -1.79 -0.93 -12.27
N ALA A 57 -1.43 -2.20 -12.48
CA ALA A 57 -0.06 -2.58 -12.79
C ALA A 57 0.44 -1.94 -14.09
N ALA A 58 -0.40 -1.87 -15.12
CA ALA A 58 -0.08 -1.18 -16.36
C ALA A 58 0.19 0.33 -16.14
N ALA A 59 -0.57 0.97 -15.24
CA ALA A 59 -0.43 2.40 -14.94
C ALA A 59 0.78 2.71 -14.05
N VAL A 60 0.95 2.01 -12.91
CA VAL A 60 1.94 2.40 -11.89
C VAL A 60 3.17 1.51 -11.83
N LYS A 61 3.19 0.41 -12.59
CA LYS A 61 4.33 -0.49 -12.81
C LYS A 61 5.01 -0.95 -11.51
N PRO A 62 4.30 -1.67 -10.62
CA PRO A 62 4.97 -2.39 -9.54
C PRO A 62 5.94 -3.43 -10.15
N ASP A 63 6.90 -3.89 -9.38
CA ASP A 63 7.83 -4.91 -9.88
C ASP A 63 7.17 -6.29 -9.97
N ILE A 64 6.24 -6.57 -9.04
CA ILE A 64 5.54 -7.86 -8.95
C ILE A 64 4.07 -7.60 -8.63
N THR A 65 3.20 -8.42 -9.22
CA THR A 65 1.78 -8.48 -8.87
C THR A 65 1.42 -9.86 -8.34
N ILE A 66 0.53 -9.92 -7.34
CA ILE A 66 0.01 -11.17 -6.78
C ILE A 66 -1.52 -11.11 -6.82
N ASP A 67 -2.15 -12.07 -7.45
CA ASP A 67 -3.60 -12.26 -7.38
C ASP A 67 -3.95 -13.01 -6.08
N GLY A 68 -4.35 -12.26 -5.07
CA GLY A 68 -4.70 -12.81 -3.76
C GLY A 68 -5.97 -13.68 -3.76
N SER A 69 -6.68 -13.81 -4.88
CA SER A 69 -7.78 -14.76 -5.05
C SER A 69 -7.31 -16.15 -5.48
N GLN A 70 -6.10 -16.26 -6.03
CA GLN A 70 -5.55 -17.48 -6.62
C GLN A 70 -4.31 -17.98 -5.88
N GLU A 71 -3.59 -17.12 -5.19
CA GLU A 71 -2.30 -17.41 -4.59
C GLU A 71 -2.33 -17.26 -3.05
N ASP A 72 -1.55 -18.08 -2.35
CA ASP A 72 -1.23 -17.83 -0.95
C ASP A 72 -0.24 -16.65 -0.87
N VAL A 73 -0.81 -15.50 -0.53
CA VAL A 73 -0.07 -14.22 -0.49
C VAL A 73 1.11 -14.27 0.49
N VAL A 74 0.93 -14.88 1.66
CA VAL A 74 1.99 -14.97 2.69
C VAL A 74 3.11 -15.86 2.20
N ALA A 75 2.80 -17.04 1.71
CA ALA A 75 3.78 -17.98 1.17
C ALA A 75 4.55 -17.34 -0.01
N LYS A 76 3.85 -16.63 -0.88
CA LYS A 76 4.46 -15.98 -2.05
C LYS A 76 5.43 -14.86 -1.67
N VAL A 77 5.07 -14.00 -0.73
CA VAL A 77 5.97 -12.94 -0.23
C VAL A 77 7.17 -13.55 0.50
N MET A 78 6.98 -14.60 1.28
CA MET A 78 8.09 -15.32 1.93
C MET A 78 9.03 -15.96 0.90
N GLU A 79 8.50 -16.57 -0.16
CA GLU A 79 9.31 -17.11 -1.28
C GLU A 79 10.14 -15.99 -1.94
N LEU A 80 9.51 -14.88 -2.34
CA LEU A 80 10.16 -13.74 -3.00
C LEU A 80 11.26 -13.09 -2.15
N THR A 81 11.18 -13.23 -0.84
CA THR A 81 12.16 -12.66 0.11
C THR A 81 13.11 -13.70 0.71
N ASN A 82 13.14 -14.93 0.19
CA ASN A 82 13.93 -16.05 0.71
C ASN A 82 13.70 -16.28 2.22
N GLY A 83 12.45 -16.20 2.66
CA GLY A 83 12.03 -16.41 4.04
C GLY A 83 12.25 -15.22 4.98
N ARG A 84 12.79 -14.08 4.48
CA ARG A 84 13.06 -12.88 5.30
C ARG A 84 11.78 -12.12 5.64
N GLY A 85 10.83 -12.07 4.74
CA GLY A 85 9.64 -11.24 4.81
C GLY A 85 9.85 -9.82 4.26
N ALA A 86 8.75 -9.04 4.22
CA ALA A 86 8.72 -7.69 3.69
C ALA A 86 9.18 -6.65 4.71
N ASP A 87 9.98 -5.67 4.29
CA ASP A 87 10.47 -4.58 5.15
C ASP A 87 9.35 -3.59 5.49
N VAL A 88 8.50 -3.33 4.51
CA VAL A 88 7.36 -2.40 4.64
C VAL A 88 6.11 -3.02 4.05
N ILE A 89 4.99 -2.89 4.77
CA ILE A 89 3.68 -3.36 4.29
C ILE A 89 2.64 -2.27 4.49
N ILE A 90 1.83 -2.01 3.46
CA ILE A 90 0.72 -1.04 3.52
C ILE A 90 -0.58 -1.75 3.17
N THR A 91 -1.53 -1.80 4.11
CA THR A 91 -2.86 -2.37 3.87
C THR A 91 -3.82 -1.28 3.40
N ALA A 92 -3.89 -1.03 2.08
CA ALA A 92 -4.78 -0.03 1.49
C ALA A 92 -6.15 -0.64 1.10
N THR A 93 -6.65 -1.57 1.90
CA THR A 93 -7.95 -2.25 1.75
C THR A 93 -8.70 -2.30 3.08
N PRO A 94 -10.04 -2.33 3.09
CA PRO A 94 -10.83 -2.45 4.31
C PRO A 94 -11.11 -3.93 4.67
N ALA A 95 -10.10 -4.81 4.58
CA ALA A 95 -10.25 -6.25 4.79
C ALA A 95 -9.36 -6.75 5.94
N ASN A 96 -9.96 -7.40 6.93
CA ASN A 96 -9.27 -7.92 8.13
C ASN A 96 -8.12 -8.84 7.76
N ILE A 97 -8.35 -9.76 6.83
CA ILE A 97 -7.36 -10.74 6.40
C ILE A 97 -6.06 -10.11 5.92
N THR A 98 -6.11 -8.93 5.28
CA THR A 98 -4.90 -8.26 4.79
C THR A 98 -4.03 -7.72 5.92
N GLN A 99 -4.64 -7.31 7.03
CA GLN A 99 -3.91 -6.89 8.22
C GLN A 99 -3.30 -8.10 8.95
N GLU A 100 -4.01 -9.21 9.02
CA GLU A 100 -3.51 -10.48 9.60
C GLU A 100 -2.35 -11.06 8.78
N GLN A 101 -2.48 -11.08 7.45
CA GLN A 101 -1.43 -11.51 6.54
C GLN A 101 -0.20 -10.60 6.61
N ALA A 102 -0.40 -9.29 6.75
CA ALA A 102 0.71 -8.34 6.89
C ALA A 102 1.60 -8.66 8.11
N LEU A 103 0.99 -9.00 9.24
CA LEU A 103 1.75 -9.43 10.43
C LEU A 103 2.55 -10.71 10.18
N SER A 104 1.96 -11.64 9.43
CA SER A 104 2.56 -12.96 9.17
C SER A 104 3.79 -12.90 8.25
N MET A 105 3.79 -11.97 7.28
CA MET A 105 4.85 -11.87 6.26
C MET A 105 5.83 -10.70 6.46
N ALA A 106 5.72 -9.95 7.56
CA ALA A 106 6.65 -8.86 7.85
C ALA A 106 8.04 -9.40 8.25
N ALA A 107 9.08 -8.73 7.80
CA ALA A 107 10.46 -8.99 8.20
C ALA A 107 10.71 -8.63 9.68
N ARG A 108 11.88 -8.96 10.22
CA ARG A 108 12.33 -8.39 11.51
C ARG A 108 12.48 -6.88 11.38
N ASN A 109 12.02 -6.14 12.39
CA ASN A 109 11.89 -4.68 12.38
C ASN A 109 10.98 -4.18 11.23
N GLY A 110 10.09 -5.05 10.72
CA GLY A 110 9.14 -4.71 9.67
C GLY A 110 8.19 -3.59 10.10
N ARG A 111 7.85 -2.73 9.15
CA ARG A 111 7.01 -1.55 9.37
C ARG A 111 5.69 -1.72 8.62
N ILE A 112 4.59 -1.72 9.34
CA ILE A 112 3.26 -2.01 8.79
C ILE A 112 2.37 -0.80 8.98
N SER A 113 1.73 -0.32 7.92
CA SER A 113 0.66 0.67 8.02
C SER A 113 -0.71 0.03 7.84
N PHE A 114 -1.54 0.10 8.86
CA PHE A 114 -2.97 -0.15 8.76
C PHE A 114 -3.63 1.11 8.19
N PHE A 115 -3.50 1.27 6.87
CA PHE A 115 -3.98 2.45 6.15
C PHE A 115 -5.48 2.38 5.90
N GLY A 116 -5.98 1.24 5.43
CA GLY A 116 -7.41 1.00 5.26
C GLY A 116 -8.07 0.70 6.59
N GLY A 117 -9.01 1.55 7.00
CA GLY A 117 -9.84 1.27 8.18
C GLY A 117 -10.80 0.11 7.91
N LEU A 118 -11.02 -0.73 8.93
CA LEU A 118 -11.95 -1.86 8.84
C LEU A 118 -13.41 -1.39 8.99
N PRO A 119 -14.38 -2.16 8.47
CA PRO A 119 -15.80 -1.88 8.66
C PRO A 119 -16.17 -1.86 10.15
N LYS A 120 -17.02 -0.92 10.55
CA LYS A 120 -17.51 -0.83 11.95
C LYS A 120 -18.23 -2.10 12.43
N THR A 121 -18.79 -2.87 11.51
CA THR A 121 -19.48 -4.14 11.79
C THR A 121 -18.50 -5.30 11.99
N ASN A 122 -17.24 -5.16 11.57
CA ASN A 122 -16.21 -6.18 11.73
C ASN A 122 -14.81 -5.52 11.91
N PRO A 123 -14.56 -4.82 13.05
CA PRO A 123 -13.36 -4.00 13.24
C PRO A 123 -12.19 -4.76 13.85
N THR A 124 -12.32 -6.06 14.12
CA THR A 124 -11.31 -6.85 14.85
C THR A 124 -10.49 -7.71 13.92
N ILE A 125 -9.24 -7.92 14.29
CA ILE A 125 -8.33 -8.88 13.67
C ILE A 125 -7.86 -9.89 14.71
N THR A 126 -7.48 -11.09 14.25
CA THR A 126 -6.81 -12.09 15.09
C THR A 126 -5.33 -12.10 14.73
N CYS A 127 -4.45 -12.00 15.72
CA CYS A 127 -3.02 -12.08 15.47
C CYS A 127 -2.29 -12.84 16.57
N ASP A 128 -1.19 -13.50 16.20
CA ASP A 128 -0.22 -14.00 17.16
C ASP A 128 0.66 -12.83 17.61
N SER A 129 0.49 -12.41 18.87
CA SER A 129 1.25 -11.29 19.45
C SER A 129 2.76 -11.56 19.51
N ASN A 130 3.19 -12.83 19.49
CA ASN A 130 4.59 -13.19 19.43
C ASN A 130 5.25 -12.80 18.11
N LEU A 131 4.50 -12.73 17.02
CA LEU A 131 5.04 -12.17 15.76
C LEU A 131 5.48 -10.72 15.97
N ILE A 132 4.66 -9.92 16.64
CA ILE A 132 4.98 -8.51 16.94
C ILE A 132 6.19 -8.44 17.86
N HIS A 133 6.19 -9.23 18.94
CA HIS A 133 7.25 -9.23 19.96
C HIS A 133 8.59 -9.69 19.40
N TYR A 134 8.65 -10.92 18.86
CA TYR A 134 9.92 -11.52 18.45
C TYR A 134 10.49 -11.00 17.14
N ARG A 135 9.64 -10.39 16.30
CA ARG A 135 10.11 -9.71 15.07
C ARG A 135 10.31 -8.22 15.27
N GLN A 136 9.99 -7.67 16.44
CA GLN A 136 10.09 -6.22 16.74
C GLN A 136 9.33 -5.38 15.70
N LEU A 137 8.06 -5.76 15.42
CA LEU A 137 7.28 -5.10 14.37
C LEU A 137 6.83 -3.70 14.82
N HIS A 138 6.83 -2.77 13.89
CA HIS A 138 6.29 -1.43 14.04
C HIS A 138 4.95 -1.33 13.31
N ILE A 139 3.87 -1.14 14.05
CA ILE A 139 2.52 -1.05 13.49
C ILE A 139 2.02 0.38 13.63
N HIS A 140 1.65 0.99 12.51
CA HIS A 140 1.21 2.38 12.42
C HIS A 140 -0.22 2.46 11.90
N GLY A 141 -1.07 3.22 12.58
CA GLY A 141 -2.34 3.69 12.02
C GLY A 141 -2.12 4.98 11.27
N ALA A 142 -2.72 5.13 10.09
CA ALA A 142 -2.65 6.36 9.33
C ALA A 142 -4.05 6.84 8.96
N ASN A 143 -4.45 7.99 9.49
CA ASN A 143 -5.74 8.59 9.20
C ASN A 143 -5.60 10.06 8.81
N GLY A 144 -6.14 10.40 7.63
CA GLY A 144 -6.12 11.77 7.13
C GLY A 144 -4.73 12.30 6.74
N SER A 145 -4.60 13.61 6.76
CA SER A 145 -3.36 14.32 6.44
C SER A 145 -3.37 15.73 7.03
N ALA A 146 -2.19 16.26 7.35
CA ALA A 146 -2.02 17.65 7.75
C ALA A 146 -1.81 18.56 6.52
N PRO A 147 -1.92 19.91 6.66
CA PRO A 147 -1.66 20.86 5.59
C PRO A 147 -0.29 20.70 4.92
N GLU A 148 0.73 20.34 5.70
CA GLU A 148 2.10 20.09 5.22
C GLU A 148 2.16 18.93 4.23
N HIS A 149 1.38 17.85 4.46
CA HIS A 149 1.29 16.72 3.52
C HIS A 149 0.63 17.15 2.19
N ASN A 150 -0.36 18.05 2.25
CA ASN A 150 -0.99 18.61 1.04
C ASN A 150 0.01 19.46 0.26
N LYS A 151 0.77 20.32 0.94
CA LYS A 151 1.83 21.12 0.32
C LYS A 151 2.87 20.23 -0.39
N ARG A 152 3.36 19.20 0.30
CA ARG A 152 4.31 18.23 -0.30
C ARG A 152 3.71 17.48 -1.49
N ALA A 153 2.44 17.08 -1.40
CA ALA A 153 1.77 16.41 -2.52
C ALA A 153 1.77 17.30 -3.78
N LEU A 154 1.42 18.57 -3.64
CA LEU A 154 1.46 19.53 -4.75
C LEU A 154 2.88 19.74 -5.29
N GLN A 155 3.88 19.79 -4.42
CA GLN A 155 5.29 19.90 -4.83
C GLN A 155 5.75 18.67 -5.63
N TYR A 156 5.44 17.45 -5.18
CA TYR A 156 5.79 16.21 -5.88
C TYR A 156 5.08 16.09 -7.25
N ILE A 157 3.85 16.56 -7.34
CA ILE A 157 3.11 16.59 -8.61
C ILE A 157 3.70 17.65 -9.55
N ALA A 158 3.95 18.86 -9.07
CA ALA A 158 4.48 19.97 -9.85
C ALA A 158 5.89 19.69 -10.37
N SER A 159 6.73 19.03 -9.58
CA SER A 159 8.09 18.62 -9.99
C SER A 159 8.11 17.42 -10.94
N GLY A 160 6.99 16.75 -11.15
CA GLY A 160 6.92 15.51 -11.91
C GLY A 160 7.48 14.28 -11.17
N GLN A 161 7.89 14.42 -9.91
CA GLN A 161 8.41 13.33 -9.10
C GLN A 161 7.35 12.25 -8.83
N VAL A 162 6.08 12.67 -8.70
CA VAL A 162 4.91 11.79 -8.57
C VAL A 162 3.89 12.20 -9.64
N PRO A 163 3.98 11.66 -10.86
CA PRO A 163 3.01 11.95 -11.91
C PRO A 163 1.65 11.32 -11.55
N VAL A 164 0.55 12.05 -11.80
CA VAL A 164 -0.81 11.62 -11.44
C VAL A 164 -1.84 11.79 -12.55
N LYS A 165 -1.49 12.46 -13.65
CA LYS A 165 -2.45 12.78 -14.72
C LYS A 165 -3.04 11.53 -15.39
N ASP A 166 -2.24 10.49 -15.56
CA ASP A 166 -2.63 9.23 -16.16
C ASP A 166 -3.44 8.33 -15.22
N LEU A 167 -3.59 8.71 -13.95
CA LEU A 167 -4.49 8.06 -13.00
C LEU A 167 -5.93 8.64 -13.07
N ILE A 168 -6.14 9.70 -13.84
CA ILE A 168 -7.48 10.26 -14.10
C ILE A 168 -8.10 9.47 -15.23
N THR A 169 -9.06 8.63 -14.90
CA THR A 169 -9.71 7.73 -15.88
C THR A 169 -10.87 8.38 -16.62
N ARG A 170 -11.46 9.45 -16.05
CA ARG A 170 -12.62 10.11 -16.65
C ARG A 170 -12.70 11.60 -16.25
N HIS A 171 -13.12 12.43 -17.19
CA HIS A 171 -13.49 13.81 -16.94
C HIS A 171 -14.99 13.96 -17.24
N VAL A 172 -15.73 14.50 -16.28
CA VAL A 172 -17.18 14.73 -16.40
C VAL A 172 -17.52 16.15 -15.98
N LYS A 173 -18.61 16.71 -16.51
CA LYS A 173 -19.18 17.96 -16.00
C LYS A 173 -19.85 17.70 -14.65
N LEU A 174 -19.97 18.74 -13.82
CA LEU A 174 -20.59 18.59 -12.50
C LEU A 174 -22.04 18.10 -12.61
N ASP A 175 -22.78 18.56 -13.61
CA ASP A 175 -24.19 18.18 -13.84
C ASP A 175 -24.36 16.71 -14.22
N ASP A 176 -23.29 16.08 -14.76
CA ASP A 176 -23.31 14.70 -15.23
C ASP A 176 -22.77 13.70 -14.16
N VAL A 177 -22.33 14.20 -12.99
CA VAL A 177 -21.66 13.37 -11.97
C VAL A 177 -22.51 12.20 -11.44
N MET A 178 -23.83 12.37 -11.45
CA MET A 178 -24.77 11.34 -10.98
C MET A 178 -25.05 10.23 -12.00
N THR A 179 -24.55 10.36 -13.23
CA THR A 179 -24.79 9.42 -14.35
C THR A 179 -23.56 8.59 -14.71
N VAL A 180 -22.47 8.69 -13.91
CA VAL A 180 -21.14 8.12 -14.22
C VAL A 180 -20.81 6.95 -13.30
#